data_81251027716fcd9565bc6a86ca50b4a1
#
_entry.id   81251027716fcd9565bc6a86ca50b4a1
#
_cell.length_a   1.000
_cell.length_b   1.000
_cell.length_c   1.000
_cell.angle_alpha   90.00
_cell.angle_beta   90.00
_cell.angle_gamma   90.00
#
_symmetry.space_group_name_H-M   'P 1'
#
loop_
_entity.id
_entity.type
_entity.pdbx_description
1 polymer ?
#
loop_
_entity_poly.entity_id
_entity_poly.type
_entity_poly.pdbx_seq_one_letter_code
_entity_poly.pdbx_strand_id
1 'polypeptide(L)'
;MKQLNIVEKLSYEEIFSRMKEELVRRDETFSGLVESDPAMKVLEVAAWRELLLRQRINEAVKGNLLKFATGEDLDNLAEFYGVERQKEEDDERFRKRIKAKIVGSSTCGSKEYYRYHALSADSRVKDALVESPIPGKVQISILSTQLSTTGIVSEELLEIVKKQVTRDDIRVLTDTVTVIGCNITEIDIHSRMSISPVISKEEIKKQFIKKFEANRRLGWNVTRSWIIANLFVEGVENVELIEPKEDVVVLGNECAVLSYVKLDRI
;
A
#
# COMPACT_ATOMS: atom_id res chain seq x y z
N MET A 1 7.22 -11.72 -11.37
CA MET A 1 5.79 -12.09 -11.33
C MET A 1 5.14 -11.59 -12.62
N LYS A 2 4.58 -12.49 -13.44
CA LYS A 2 3.80 -12.09 -14.61
C LYS A 2 2.65 -11.21 -14.15
N GLN A 3 2.55 -9.99 -14.70
CA GLN A 3 1.37 -9.15 -14.53
C GLN A 3 0.20 -9.91 -15.16
N LEU A 4 -0.69 -10.46 -14.34
CA LEU A 4 -1.94 -11.02 -14.83
C LEU A 4 -2.74 -9.86 -15.44
N ASN A 5 -2.91 -9.90 -16.76
CA ASN A 5 -3.72 -8.96 -17.50
C ASN A 5 -5.20 -9.42 -17.38
N ILE A 6 -5.82 -9.12 -16.23
CA ILE A 6 -7.16 -9.61 -15.86
C ILE A 6 -8.25 -8.66 -16.43
N VAL A 7 -7.86 -7.49 -16.92
CA VAL A 7 -8.77 -6.42 -17.34
C VAL A 7 -8.61 -6.16 -18.82
N GLU A 8 -9.70 -6.01 -19.53
CA GLU A 8 -9.67 -5.58 -20.92
C GLU A 8 -9.17 -4.14 -21.05
N LYS A 9 -8.31 -3.88 -22.05
CA LYS A 9 -8.04 -2.51 -22.48
C LYS A 9 -9.23 -2.06 -23.32
N LEU A 10 -9.91 -1.01 -22.89
CA LEU A 10 -11.09 -0.50 -23.54
C LEU A 10 -10.72 0.71 -24.39
N SER A 11 -11.17 0.73 -25.65
CA SER A 11 -11.15 1.88 -26.53
C SER A 11 -12.54 2.07 -27.13
N TYR A 12 -13.05 3.29 -27.03
CA TYR A 12 -14.31 3.67 -27.63
C TYR A 12 -14.26 3.49 -29.15
N GLU A 13 -13.16 3.90 -29.76
CA GLU A 13 -12.95 3.86 -31.22
C GLU A 13 -13.00 2.44 -31.75
N GLU A 14 -12.36 1.49 -31.03
CA GLU A 14 -12.39 0.07 -31.43
C GLU A 14 -13.79 -0.54 -31.29
N ILE A 15 -14.51 -0.21 -30.22
CA ILE A 15 -15.89 -0.69 -30.01
C ILE A 15 -16.80 -0.14 -31.09
N PHE A 16 -16.71 1.16 -31.36
CA PHE A 16 -17.51 1.83 -32.36
C PHE A 16 -17.23 1.30 -33.77
N SER A 17 -15.95 1.12 -34.15
CA SER A 17 -15.54 0.56 -35.44
C SER A 17 -16.12 -0.84 -35.66
N ARG A 18 -16.03 -1.72 -34.63
CA ARG A 18 -16.60 -3.08 -34.69
C ARG A 18 -18.11 -3.05 -34.86
N MET A 19 -18.81 -2.17 -34.16
CA MET A 19 -20.24 -2.03 -34.29
C MET A 19 -20.63 -1.56 -35.71
N LYS A 20 -19.91 -0.61 -36.28
CA LYS A 20 -20.10 -0.14 -37.65
C LYS A 20 -19.87 -1.25 -38.66
N GLU A 21 -18.77 -1.97 -38.53
CA GLU A 21 -18.43 -3.13 -39.40
C GLU A 21 -19.51 -4.22 -39.32
N GLU A 22 -20.02 -4.52 -38.14
CA GLU A 22 -21.07 -5.51 -37.92
C GLU A 22 -22.41 -5.06 -38.53
N LEU A 23 -22.72 -3.75 -38.46
CA LEU A 23 -23.93 -3.21 -39.08
C LEU A 23 -23.89 -3.33 -40.62
N VAL A 24 -22.75 -2.93 -41.24
CA VAL A 24 -22.54 -3.05 -42.69
C VAL A 24 -22.54 -4.52 -43.11
N ARG A 25 -21.97 -5.43 -42.32
CA ARG A 25 -22.01 -6.86 -42.60
C ARG A 25 -23.43 -7.46 -42.61
N ARG A 26 -24.33 -6.91 -41.80
CA ARG A 26 -25.75 -7.34 -41.75
C ARG A 26 -26.55 -6.77 -42.86
N ASP A 27 -26.28 -5.52 -43.27
CA ASP A 27 -26.98 -4.82 -44.32
C ASP A 27 -26.03 -3.82 -45.00
N GLU A 28 -25.67 -4.13 -46.27
CA GLU A 28 -24.72 -3.35 -47.08
C GLU A 28 -25.25 -1.91 -47.38
N THR A 29 -26.56 -1.66 -47.22
CA THR A 29 -27.15 -0.31 -47.43
C THR A 29 -26.55 0.71 -46.45
N PHE A 30 -26.03 0.27 -45.29
CA PHE A 30 -25.36 1.12 -44.28
C PHE A 30 -23.90 1.43 -44.61
N SER A 31 -23.35 0.96 -45.74
CA SER A 31 -21.95 1.25 -46.11
C SER A 31 -21.65 2.73 -46.34
N GLY A 32 -22.67 3.55 -46.71
CA GLY A 32 -22.55 4.97 -46.99
C GLY A 32 -22.88 5.90 -45.83
N LEU A 33 -23.00 5.42 -44.60
CA LEU A 33 -23.32 6.23 -43.41
C LEU A 33 -22.31 7.38 -43.19
N VAL A 34 -22.84 8.60 -43.05
CA VAL A 34 -22.08 9.79 -42.65
C VAL A 34 -22.33 10.14 -41.19
N GLU A 35 -21.48 10.95 -40.59
CA GLU A 35 -21.54 11.31 -39.14
C GLU A 35 -22.89 11.97 -38.74
N SER A 36 -23.58 12.64 -39.67
CA SER A 36 -24.86 13.29 -39.42
C SER A 36 -26.05 12.33 -39.48
N ASP A 37 -25.89 11.10 -39.92
CA ASP A 37 -26.95 10.12 -40.02
C ASP A 37 -27.50 9.74 -38.64
N PRO A 38 -28.84 9.66 -38.49
CA PRO A 38 -29.48 9.19 -37.26
C PRO A 38 -28.98 7.79 -36.82
N ALA A 39 -28.70 6.88 -37.76
CA ALA A 39 -28.18 5.56 -37.48
C ALA A 39 -26.77 5.63 -36.86
N MET A 40 -25.91 6.56 -37.32
CA MET A 40 -24.62 6.82 -36.73
C MET A 40 -24.74 7.27 -35.27
N LYS A 41 -25.66 8.19 -34.96
CA LYS A 41 -25.88 8.68 -33.60
C LYS A 41 -26.34 7.56 -32.65
N VAL A 42 -27.15 6.64 -33.15
CA VAL A 42 -27.57 5.46 -32.36
C VAL A 42 -26.38 4.54 -32.10
N LEU A 43 -25.50 4.30 -33.08
CA LEU A 43 -24.29 3.51 -32.92
C LEU A 43 -23.30 4.16 -31.92
N GLU A 44 -23.11 5.49 -31.96
CA GLU A 44 -22.29 6.23 -31.01
C GLU A 44 -22.79 6.01 -29.57
N VAL A 45 -24.11 6.13 -29.35
CA VAL A 45 -24.72 5.91 -28.04
C VAL A 45 -24.56 4.44 -27.62
N ALA A 46 -24.73 3.48 -28.52
CA ALA A 46 -24.59 2.07 -28.24
C ALA A 46 -23.14 1.72 -27.87
N ALA A 47 -22.16 2.23 -28.62
CA ALA A 47 -20.74 2.03 -28.36
C ALA A 47 -20.32 2.63 -27.01
N TRP A 48 -20.84 3.83 -26.68
CA TRP A 48 -20.63 4.44 -25.38
C TRP A 48 -21.20 3.59 -24.24
N ARG A 49 -22.40 3.06 -24.39
CA ARG A 49 -23.03 2.20 -23.41
C ARG A 49 -22.28 0.88 -23.23
N GLU A 50 -21.79 0.29 -24.32
CA GLU A 50 -20.97 -0.92 -24.27
C GLU A 50 -19.63 -0.65 -23.54
N LEU A 51 -18.97 0.48 -23.82
CA LEU A 51 -17.77 0.91 -23.13
C LEU A 51 -18.00 0.96 -21.61
N LEU A 52 -19.08 1.63 -21.17
CA LEU A 52 -19.41 1.74 -19.75
C LEU A 52 -19.71 0.39 -19.10
N LEU A 53 -20.41 -0.50 -19.80
CA LEU A 53 -20.68 -1.86 -19.31
C LEU A 53 -19.39 -2.68 -19.15
N ARG A 54 -18.50 -2.66 -20.13
CA ARG A 54 -17.22 -3.35 -20.05
C ARG A 54 -16.33 -2.75 -18.97
N GLN A 55 -16.35 -1.43 -18.79
CA GLN A 55 -15.65 -0.78 -17.69
C GLN A 55 -16.20 -1.26 -16.34
N ARG A 56 -17.52 -1.34 -16.18
CA ARG A 56 -18.12 -1.87 -14.94
C ARG A 56 -17.75 -3.32 -14.68
N ILE A 57 -17.66 -4.15 -15.72
CA ILE A 57 -17.15 -5.53 -15.60
C ILE A 57 -15.71 -5.55 -15.11
N ASN A 58 -14.84 -4.71 -15.69
CA ASN A 58 -13.45 -4.58 -15.27
C ASN A 58 -13.33 -4.15 -13.79
N GLU A 59 -14.16 -3.21 -13.36
CA GLU A 59 -14.21 -2.75 -11.97
C GLU A 59 -14.69 -3.88 -11.03
N ALA A 60 -15.74 -4.60 -11.40
CA ALA A 60 -16.23 -5.74 -10.62
C ALA A 60 -15.20 -6.86 -10.50
N VAL A 61 -14.43 -7.14 -11.56
CA VAL A 61 -13.34 -8.12 -11.51
C VAL A 61 -12.24 -7.64 -10.54
N LYS A 62 -11.88 -6.35 -10.58
CA LYS A 62 -10.89 -5.77 -9.64
C LYS A 62 -11.39 -5.83 -8.21
N GLY A 63 -12.67 -5.54 -7.96
CA GLY A 63 -13.28 -5.62 -6.63
C GLY A 63 -13.20 -7.01 -6.01
N ASN A 64 -13.17 -8.07 -6.81
CA ASN A 64 -13.02 -9.45 -6.34
C ASN A 64 -11.56 -9.89 -6.12
N LEU A 65 -10.60 -9.01 -6.28
CA LEU A 65 -9.18 -9.33 -6.10
C LEU A 65 -8.60 -8.56 -4.90
N LEU A 66 -8.14 -9.27 -3.90
CA LEU A 66 -7.59 -8.70 -2.67
C LEU A 66 -6.52 -7.61 -2.92
N LYS A 67 -5.80 -7.69 -4.04
CA LYS A 67 -4.78 -6.70 -4.43
C LYS A 67 -5.39 -5.34 -4.81
N PHE A 68 -6.60 -5.33 -5.38
CA PHE A 68 -7.22 -4.16 -6.00
C PHE A 68 -8.51 -3.70 -5.30
N ALA A 69 -9.15 -4.59 -4.54
CA ALA A 69 -10.37 -4.27 -3.79
C ALA A 69 -10.13 -3.12 -2.80
N THR A 70 -11.10 -2.23 -2.68
CA THR A 70 -11.10 -1.07 -1.78
C THR A 70 -12.46 -0.90 -1.10
N GLY A 71 -12.49 -0.24 0.05
CA GLY A 71 -13.73 0.04 0.78
C GLY A 71 -14.57 -1.23 1.02
N GLU A 72 -15.85 -1.17 0.68
CA GLU A 72 -16.82 -2.26 0.89
C GLU A 72 -16.45 -3.57 0.14
N ASP A 73 -15.86 -3.48 -1.06
CA ASP A 73 -15.39 -4.68 -1.78
C ASP A 73 -14.31 -5.42 -0.99
N LEU A 74 -13.40 -4.67 -0.35
CA LEU A 74 -12.37 -5.24 0.50
C LEU A 74 -12.96 -5.84 1.79
N ASP A 75 -13.97 -5.20 2.37
CA ASP A 75 -14.67 -5.67 3.56
C ASP A 75 -15.39 -6.99 3.27
N ASN A 76 -16.10 -7.08 2.13
CA ASN A 76 -16.76 -8.31 1.68
C ASN A 76 -15.77 -9.46 1.45
N LEU A 77 -14.61 -9.19 0.84
CA LEU A 77 -13.56 -10.20 0.69
C LEU A 77 -13.00 -10.67 2.02
N ALA A 78 -12.87 -9.77 2.99
CA ALA A 78 -12.34 -10.08 4.31
C ALA A 78 -13.27 -11.00 5.12
N GLU A 79 -14.58 -10.90 4.92
CA GLU A 79 -15.58 -11.72 5.59
C GLU A 79 -15.37 -13.23 5.31
N PHE A 80 -14.96 -13.62 4.09
CA PHE A 80 -14.61 -15.01 3.76
C PHE A 80 -13.49 -15.57 4.63
N TYR A 81 -12.64 -14.72 5.17
CA TYR A 81 -11.51 -15.10 6.02
C TYR A 81 -11.77 -14.83 7.52
N GLY A 82 -12.99 -14.38 7.87
CA GLY A 82 -13.35 -14.03 9.25
C GLY A 82 -12.53 -12.88 9.80
N VAL A 83 -12.26 -11.86 8.98
CA VAL A 83 -11.49 -10.66 9.37
C VAL A 83 -12.39 -9.44 9.21
N GLU A 84 -12.68 -8.75 10.30
CA GLU A 84 -13.43 -7.51 10.31
C GLU A 84 -12.49 -6.30 10.32
N ARG A 85 -12.91 -5.21 9.66
CA ARG A 85 -12.18 -3.93 9.68
C ARG A 85 -12.23 -3.31 11.07
N GLN A 86 -11.09 -2.82 11.55
CA GLN A 86 -11.03 -2.06 12.80
C GLN A 86 -11.50 -0.62 12.58
N LYS A 87 -11.92 0.04 13.65
CA LYS A 87 -12.34 1.43 13.58
C LYS A 87 -11.21 2.30 13.02
N GLU A 88 -11.54 3.14 12.02
CA GLU A 88 -10.60 4.05 11.33
C GLU A 88 -9.40 3.35 10.65
N GLU A 89 -9.53 2.04 10.36
CA GLU A 89 -8.48 1.28 9.66
C GLU A 89 -8.50 1.57 8.17
N ASP A 90 -7.35 1.98 7.62
CA ASP A 90 -7.18 2.17 6.18
C ASP A 90 -7.10 0.84 5.40
N ASP A 91 -7.39 0.88 4.10
CA ASP A 91 -7.42 -0.29 3.24
C ASP A 91 -6.07 -1.02 3.16
N GLU A 92 -4.93 -0.31 3.21
CA GLU A 92 -3.61 -0.93 3.13
C GLU A 92 -3.28 -1.75 4.38
N ARG A 93 -3.58 -1.20 5.56
CA ARG A 93 -3.41 -1.90 6.82
C ARG A 93 -4.37 -3.09 6.91
N PHE A 94 -5.63 -2.89 6.55
CA PHE A 94 -6.63 -3.95 6.52
C PHE A 94 -6.23 -5.09 5.58
N ARG A 95 -5.76 -4.78 4.37
CA ARG A 95 -5.26 -5.76 3.40
C ARG A 95 -4.05 -6.55 3.93
N LYS A 96 -3.15 -5.92 4.68
CA LYS A 96 -2.03 -6.61 5.35
C LYS A 96 -2.55 -7.62 6.38
N ARG A 97 -3.56 -7.26 7.18
CA ARG A 97 -4.17 -8.17 8.17
C ARG A 97 -4.85 -9.35 7.50
N ILE A 98 -5.63 -9.13 6.43
CA ILE A 98 -6.26 -10.21 5.66
C ILE A 98 -5.20 -11.18 5.12
N LYS A 99 -4.13 -10.66 4.51
CA LYS A 99 -3.02 -11.50 4.01
C LYS A 99 -2.35 -12.30 5.14
N ALA A 100 -2.06 -11.65 6.27
CA ALA A 100 -1.48 -12.33 7.41
C ALA A 100 -2.41 -13.42 7.94
N LYS A 101 -3.73 -13.19 8.00
CA LYS A 101 -4.73 -14.19 8.37
C LYS A 101 -4.73 -15.39 7.41
N ILE A 102 -4.74 -15.13 6.09
CA ILE A 102 -4.75 -16.20 5.08
C ILE A 102 -3.52 -17.10 5.24
N VAL A 103 -2.34 -16.51 5.34
CA VAL A 103 -1.09 -17.26 5.49
C VAL A 103 -1.00 -17.92 6.86
N GLY A 104 -1.40 -17.22 7.92
CA GLY A 104 -1.36 -17.72 9.30
C GLY A 104 -2.39 -18.82 9.60
N SER A 105 -3.50 -18.87 8.86
CA SER A 105 -4.54 -19.92 9.06
C SER A 105 -4.10 -21.30 8.64
N SER A 106 -3.03 -21.42 7.85
CA SER A 106 -2.55 -22.72 7.37
C SER A 106 -1.72 -23.49 8.41
N THR A 107 -1.06 -22.79 9.35
CA THR A 107 -0.19 -23.39 10.38
C THR A 107 -0.20 -22.56 11.67
N CYS A 108 -0.61 -23.17 12.78
CA CYS A 108 -0.52 -22.58 14.10
C CYS A 108 0.94 -22.29 14.46
N GLY A 109 1.24 -21.10 15.00
CA GLY A 109 2.60 -20.73 15.43
C GLY A 109 3.53 -20.26 14.30
N SER A 110 3.05 -20.10 13.07
CA SER A 110 3.84 -19.48 12.00
C SER A 110 4.11 -18.00 12.28
N LYS A 111 5.17 -17.44 11.66
CA LYS A 111 5.47 -16.00 11.76
C LYS A 111 4.26 -15.14 11.40
N GLU A 112 3.55 -15.47 10.32
CA GLU A 112 2.39 -14.72 9.86
C GLU A 112 1.17 -14.90 10.79
N TYR A 113 1.04 -16.03 11.47
CA TYR A 113 0.02 -16.25 12.47
C TYR A 113 0.19 -15.27 13.65
N TYR A 114 1.35 -15.22 14.28
CA TYR A 114 1.63 -14.28 15.35
C TYR A 114 1.58 -12.83 14.88
N ARG A 115 2.06 -12.55 13.65
CA ARG A 115 1.98 -11.23 13.05
C ARG A 115 0.54 -10.74 12.88
N TYR A 116 -0.35 -11.62 12.40
CA TYR A 116 -1.79 -11.29 12.30
C TYR A 116 -2.36 -10.88 13.65
N HIS A 117 -2.10 -11.67 14.70
CA HIS A 117 -2.62 -11.38 16.03
C HIS A 117 -2.01 -10.11 16.63
N ALA A 118 -0.75 -9.84 16.39
CA ALA A 118 -0.10 -8.59 16.81
C ALA A 118 -0.70 -7.36 16.11
N LEU A 119 -0.87 -7.41 14.79
CA LEU A 119 -1.51 -6.35 14.01
C LEU A 119 -2.99 -6.15 14.37
N SER A 120 -3.66 -7.20 14.84
CA SER A 120 -5.08 -7.17 15.20
C SER A 120 -5.33 -6.75 16.65
N ALA A 121 -4.28 -6.64 17.46
CA ALA A 121 -4.40 -6.30 18.87
C ALA A 121 -4.87 -4.85 19.10
N ASP A 122 -4.35 -3.93 18.31
CA ASP A 122 -4.67 -2.50 18.43
C ASP A 122 -4.44 -1.77 17.10
N SER A 123 -5.27 -0.77 16.78
CA SER A 123 -5.16 0.04 15.56
C SER A 123 -3.86 0.86 15.49
N ARG A 124 -3.25 1.14 16.62
CA ARG A 124 -1.97 1.83 16.73
C ARG A 124 -0.78 0.99 16.28
N VAL A 125 -0.92 -0.32 16.12
CA VAL A 125 0.16 -1.18 15.60
C VAL A 125 0.24 -1.01 14.08
N LYS A 126 1.31 -0.36 13.61
CA LYS A 126 1.57 -0.12 12.18
C LYS A 126 2.19 -1.32 11.49
N ASP A 127 3.15 -1.96 12.14
CA ASP A 127 3.86 -3.14 11.61
C ASP A 127 4.35 -4.01 12.76
N ALA A 128 4.55 -5.30 12.49
CA ALA A 128 5.06 -6.28 13.44
C ALA A 128 6.02 -7.24 12.74
N LEU A 129 7.20 -7.45 13.32
CA LEU A 129 8.16 -8.46 12.91
C LEU A 129 8.16 -9.60 13.92
N VAL A 130 8.06 -10.84 13.45
CA VAL A 130 8.10 -12.05 14.27
C VAL A 130 9.35 -12.84 13.96
N GLU A 131 10.17 -13.08 14.95
CA GLU A 131 11.43 -13.84 14.86
C GLU A 131 11.48 -14.93 15.93
N SER A 132 12.26 -15.95 15.68
CA SER A 132 12.57 -16.98 16.67
C SER A 132 14.10 -16.99 16.87
N PRO A 133 14.61 -16.18 17.81
CA PRO A 133 16.04 -16.09 18.05
C PRO A 133 16.64 -17.40 18.60
N ILE A 134 15.83 -18.17 19.30
CA ILE A 134 16.19 -19.48 19.87
C ILE A 134 14.94 -20.37 19.75
N PRO A 135 15.07 -21.66 19.47
CA PRO A 135 13.93 -22.59 19.44
C PRO A 135 13.05 -22.48 20.70
N GLY A 136 11.75 -22.40 20.52
CA GLY A 136 10.77 -22.21 21.59
C GLY A 136 10.65 -20.77 22.12
N LYS A 137 11.43 -19.80 21.62
CA LYS A 137 11.26 -18.37 21.92
C LYS A 137 10.79 -17.63 20.69
N VAL A 138 9.67 -16.94 20.83
CA VAL A 138 9.10 -16.07 19.79
C VAL A 138 9.24 -14.62 20.26
N GLN A 139 9.90 -13.80 19.47
CA GLN A 139 10.05 -12.37 19.70
C GLN A 139 9.25 -11.60 18.67
N ILE A 140 8.40 -10.68 19.13
CA ILE A 140 7.56 -9.84 18.30
C ILE A 140 8.00 -8.39 18.50
N SER A 141 8.60 -7.80 17.48
CA SER A 141 8.99 -6.38 17.47
C SER A 141 7.88 -5.54 16.86
N ILE A 142 7.43 -4.52 17.57
CA ILE A 142 6.26 -3.70 17.21
C ILE A 142 6.71 -2.31 16.76
N LEU A 143 6.15 -1.85 15.64
CA LEU A 143 6.18 -0.47 15.18
C LEU A 143 4.81 0.16 15.41
N SER A 144 4.76 1.31 16.09
CA SER A 144 3.53 2.07 16.29
C SER A 144 3.29 3.10 15.19
N THR A 145 2.00 3.40 14.93
CA THR A 145 1.59 4.59 14.14
C THR A 145 1.88 5.88 14.90
N GLN A 146 1.80 5.83 16.23
CA GLN A 146 2.08 6.94 17.14
C GLN A 146 3.48 6.72 17.73
N LEU A 147 4.51 7.04 16.95
CA LEU A 147 5.83 7.17 17.56
C LEU A 147 5.84 8.47 18.36
N SER A 148 6.19 8.38 19.64
CA SER A 148 6.58 9.56 20.40
C SER A 148 7.74 10.27 19.68
N THR A 149 8.03 11.51 20.03
CA THR A 149 9.21 12.24 19.52
C THR A 149 10.53 11.50 19.75
N THR A 150 10.54 10.52 20.67
CA THR A 150 11.66 9.61 20.95
C THR A 150 11.59 8.30 20.16
N GLY A 151 10.53 8.10 19.34
CA GLY A 151 10.33 6.87 18.55
C GLY A 151 10.01 5.62 19.39
N ILE A 152 9.85 5.74 20.71
CA ILE A 152 9.60 4.61 21.61
C ILE A 152 8.13 4.24 21.56
N VAL A 153 7.86 2.95 21.38
CA VAL A 153 6.51 2.38 21.50
C VAL A 153 6.08 2.41 22.98
N SER A 154 4.85 2.87 23.25
CA SER A 154 4.37 2.97 24.66
C SER A 154 4.27 1.59 25.30
N GLU A 155 4.60 1.51 26.61
CA GLU A 155 4.47 0.27 27.37
C GLU A 155 3.03 -0.26 27.39
N GLU A 156 2.04 0.63 27.44
CA GLU A 156 0.62 0.29 27.34
C GLU A 156 0.34 -0.50 26.04
N LEU A 157 0.83 -0.03 24.89
CA LEU A 157 0.62 -0.72 23.62
C LEU A 157 1.32 -2.08 23.58
N LEU A 158 2.53 -2.18 24.13
CA LEU A 158 3.23 -3.45 24.25
C LEU A 158 2.46 -4.47 25.09
N GLU A 159 1.90 -4.05 26.22
CA GLU A 159 1.09 -4.92 27.08
C GLU A 159 -0.23 -5.35 26.41
N ILE A 160 -0.90 -4.47 25.65
CA ILE A 160 -2.09 -4.83 24.85
C ILE A 160 -1.73 -5.92 23.84
N VAL A 161 -0.67 -5.73 23.08
CA VAL A 161 -0.21 -6.71 22.08
C VAL A 161 0.18 -8.02 22.76
N LYS A 162 0.93 -7.96 23.86
CA LYS A 162 1.36 -9.12 24.63
C LYS A 162 0.17 -9.92 25.13
N LYS A 163 -0.83 -9.25 25.73
CA LYS A 163 -2.06 -9.89 26.18
C LYS A 163 -2.78 -10.62 25.06
N GLN A 164 -2.81 -10.03 23.86
CA GLN A 164 -3.45 -10.65 22.69
C GLN A 164 -2.69 -11.89 22.22
N VAL A 165 -1.36 -11.80 22.01
CA VAL A 165 -0.56 -12.90 21.43
C VAL A 165 -0.28 -14.04 22.40
N THR A 166 -0.47 -13.82 23.71
CA THR A 166 -0.30 -14.84 24.77
C THR A 166 -1.59 -15.49 25.20
N ARG A 167 -2.73 -15.20 24.57
CA ARG A 167 -4.00 -15.89 24.82
C ARG A 167 -3.85 -17.41 24.59
N ASP A 168 -4.54 -18.22 25.38
CA ASP A 168 -4.46 -19.69 25.31
C ASP A 168 -4.92 -20.25 23.96
N ASP A 169 -5.84 -19.57 23.26
CA ASP A 169 -6.32 -19.92 21.94
C ASP A 169 -5.40 -19.47 20.79
N ILE A 170 -4.37 -18.67 21.08
CA ILE A 170 -3.43 -18.11 20.11
C ILE A 170 -2.03 -18.66 20.31
N ARG A 171 -1.54 -18.67 21.54
CA ARG A 171 -0.17 -19.09 21.85
C ARG A 171 0.02 -20.60 21.63
N VAL A 172 1.07 -20.97 20.92
CA VAL A 172 1.50 -22.37 20.88
C VAL A 172 2.07 -22.77 22.23
N LEU A 173 1.71 -23.95 22.74
CA LEU A 173 2.02 -24.41 24.09
C LEU A 173 3.52 -24.39 24.42
N THR A 174 4.36 -24.66 23.40
CA THR A 174 5.82 -24.70 23.51
C THR A 174 6.50 -23.34 23.41
N ASP A 175 5.74 -22.29 23.01
CA ASP A 175 6.33 -21.00 22.69
C ASP A 175 6.34 -20.07 23.90
N THR A 176 7.52 -19.51 24.16
CA THR A 176 7.67 -18.35 25.07
C THR A 176 7.65 -17.08 24.24
N VAL A 177 6.53 -16.36 24.28
CA VAL A 177 6.32 -15.14 23.46
C VAL A 177 6.76 -13.90 24.23
N THR A 178 7.62 -13.11 23.64
CA THR A 178 8.03 -11.79 24.12
C THR A 178 7.64 -10.70 23.12
N VAL A 179 7.14 -9.57 23.60
CA VAL A 179 6.80 -8.42 22.78
C VAL A 179 7.68 -7.25 23.19
N ILE A 180 8.31 -6.63 22.19
CA ILE A 180 9.20 -5.48 22.39
C ILE A 180 8.88 -4.37 21.39
N GLY A 181 9.25 -3.15 21.71
CA GLY A 181 9.28 -2.05 20.72
C GLY A 181 10.41 -2.25 19.72
N CYS A 182 10.24 -1.73 18.50
CA CYS A 182 11.34 -1.71 17.54
C CYS A 182 12.46 -0.77 18.00
N ASN A 183 13.69 -1.07 17.59
CA ASN A 183 14.80 -0.15 17.71
C ASN A 183 14.67 0.96 16.64
N ILE A 184 15.34 2.08 16.88
CA ILE A 184 15.26 3.24 16.00
C ILE A 184 16.63 3.50 15.38
N THR A 185 16.61 3.67 14.06
CA THR A 185 17.73 4.17 13.28
C THR A 185 17.40 5.59 12.84
N GLU A 186 18.03 6.57 13.46
CA GLU A 186 17.86 7.97 13.11
C GLU A 186 18.55 8.30 11.79
N ILE A 187 17.88 9.09 10.95
CA ILE A 187 18.39 9.49 9.65
C ILE A 187 18.35 11.01 9.53
N ASP A 188 19.51 11.58 9.24
CA ASP A 188 19.63 12.97 8.84
C ASP A 188 19.60 13.09 7.33
N ILE A 189 18.79 14.01 6.83
CA ILE A 189 18.73 14.31 5.40
C ILE A 189 19.17 15.75 5.17
N HIS A 190 20.23 15.88 4.37
CA HIS A 190 20.70 17.18 3.89
C HIS A 190 20.82 17.14 2.35
N SER A 191 20.11 18.03 1.68
CA SER A 191 20.10 18.13 0.23
C SER A 191 20.19 19.60 -0.24
N ARG A 192 20.91 19.81 -1.35
CA ARG A 192 20.85 21.04 -2.12
C ARG A 192 19.96 20.84 -3.33
N MET A 193 19.16 21.84 -3.66
CA MET A 193 18.15 21.70 -4.69
C MET A 193 18.05 22.98 -5.54
N SER A 194 17.96 22.80 -6.87
CA SER A 194 17.48 23.84 -7.79
C SER A 194 15.96 23.81 -7.83
N ILE A 195 15.33 24.89 -7.37
CA ILE A 195 13.87 24.94 -7.17
C ILE A 195 13.31 26.13 -7.94
N SER A 196 12.27 25.89 -8.75
CA SER A 196 11.49 26.93 -9.40
C SER A 196 10.86 27.89 -8.38
N PRO A 197 10.66 29.19 -8.71
CA PRO A 197 10.00 30.15 -7.82
C PRO A 197 8.56 29.77 -7.41
N VAL A 198 7.94 28.81 -8.11
CA VAL A 198 6.53 28.44 -7.91
C VAL A 198 6.31 27.57 -6.68
N ILE A 199 7.33 26.82 -6.22
CA ILE A 199 7.20 25.91 -5.06
C ILE A 199 8.10 26.34 -3.91
N SER A 200 7.62 26.19 -2.67
CA SER A 200 8.42 26.47 -1.48
C SER A 200 9.17 25.25 -0.96
N LYS A 201 10.32 25.49 -0.31
CA LYS A 201 11.09 24.43 0.35
C LYS A 201 10.28 23.71 1.42
N GLU A 202 9.47 24.47 2.15
CA GLU A 202 8.61 23.97 3.24
C GLU A 202 7.57 22.99 2.71
N GLU A 203 7.01 23.28 1.53
CA GLU A 203 6.04 22.39 0.89
C GLU A 203 6.71 21.08 0.44
N ILE A 204 7.89 21.18 -0.19
CA ILE A 204 8.68 19.98 -0.58
C ILE A 204 9.03 19.13 0.66
N LYS A 205 9.51 19.78 1.73
CA LYS A 205 9.83 19.12 2.99
C LYS A 205 8.62 18.41 3.58
N LYS A 206 7.47 19.06 3.61
CA LYS A 206 6.22 18.49 4.13
C LYS A 206 5.76 17.29 3.32
N GLN A 207 5.80 17.38 1.99
CA GLN A 207 5.45 16.27 1.09
C GLN A 207 6.41 15.10 1.24
N PHE A 208 7.71 15.39 1.35
CA PHE A 208 8.72 14.36 1.58
C PHE A 208 8.51 13.63 2.92
N ILE A 209 8.32 14.36 4.01
CA ILE A 209 8.05 13.77 5.34
C ILE A 209 6.79 12.89 5.28
N LYS A 210 5.72 13.36 4.65
CA LYS A 210 4.48 12.58 4.48
C LYS A 210 4.72 11.27 3.73
N LYS A 211 5.50 11.31 2.63
CA LYS A 211 5.87 10.12 1.87
C LYS A 211 6.75 9.17 2.67
N PHE A 212 7.71 9.72 3.43
CA PHE A 212 8.59 8.93 4.31
C PHE A 212 7.76 8.18 5.35
N GLU A 213 6.89 8.90 6.07
CA GLU A 213 6.02 8.30 7.09
C GLU A 213 5.09 7.21 6.51
N ALA A 214 4.55 7.43 5.32
CA ALA A 214 3.70 6.43 4.65
C ALA A 214 4.47 5.14 4.30
N ASN A 215 5.76 5.26 3.93
CA ASN A 215 6.60 4.11 3.57
C ASN A 215 7.28 3.44 4.77
N ARG A 216 7.27 4.09 5.93
CA ARG A 216 7.96 3.61 7.13
C ARG A 216 7.42 2.26 7.59
N ARG A 217 8.30 1.26 7.68
CA ARG A 217 8.05 -0.11 8.14
C ARG A 217 9.32 -0.70 8.74
N LEU A 218 9.18 -1.80 9.45
CA LEU A 218 10.31 -2.54 10.02
C LEU A 218 11.23 -3.09 8.92
N GLY A 219 12.54 -2.98 9.12
CA GLY A 219 13.57 -3.48 8.19
C GLY A 219 13.60 -2.77 6.84
N TRP A 220 13.06 -1.55 6.75
CA TRP A 220 13.08 -0.79 5.51
C TRP A 220 14.39 -0.03 5.32
N ASN A 221 15.21 -0.50 4.38
CA ASN A 221 16.42 0.20 3.97
C ASN A 221 16.07 1.50 3.24
N VAL A 222 16.60 2.60 3.71
CA VAL A 222 16.38 3.91 3.10
C VAL A 222 17.53 4.21 2.14
N THR A 223 17.31 3.99 0.85
CA THR A 223 18.32 4.20 -0.18
C THR A 223 18.40 5.67 -0.59
N ARG A 224 19.59 6.11 -0.97
CA ARG A 224 19.84 7.45 -1.53
C ARG A 224 18.94 7.72 -2.74
N SER A 225 18.80 6.74 -3.61
CA SER A 225 17.94 6.84 -4.80
C SER A 225 16.47 7.03 -4.43
N TRP A 226 15.98 6.39 -3.38
CA TRP A 226 14.62 6.61 -2.88
C TRP A 226 14.44 8.04 -2.35
N ILE A 227 15.42 8.55 -1.60
CA ILE A 227 15.39 9.92 -1.07
C ILE A 227 15.34 10.92 -2.23
N ILE A 228 16.27 10.81 -3.20
CA ILE A 228 16.33 11.70 -4.36
C ILE A 228 15.03 11.65 -5.16
N ALA A 229 14.51 10.46 -5.46
CA ALA A 229 13.27 10.29 -6.23
C ALA A 229 12.05 10.92 -5.55
N ASN A 230 12.01 10.96 -4.20
CA ASN A 230 10.90 11.54 -3.45
C ASN A 230 11.08 13.04 -3.13
N LEU A 231 12.30 13.58 -3.26
CA LEU A 231 12.57 15.02 -3.25
C LEU A 231 12.36 15.62 -4.64
N PHE A 232 12.46 14.84 -5.71
CA PHE A 232 12.26 15.28 -7.09
C PHE A 232 10.76 15.36 -7.39
N VAL A 233 10.16 16.50 -7.06
CA VAL A 233 8.73 16.80 -7.27
C VAL A 233 8.59 17.88 -8.35
N GLU A 234 7.36 18.13 -8.79
CA GLU A 234 7.09 19.18 -9.78
C GLU A 234 7.63 20.54 -9.30
N GLY A 235 8.40 21.22 -10.13
CA GLY A 235 9.10 22.46 -9.79
C GLY A 235 10.50 22.28 -9.20
N VAL A 236 11.00 21.05 -9.05
CA VAL A 236 12.39 20.76 -8.68
C VAL A 236 13.16 20.35 -9.94
N GLU A 237 14.22 21.09 -10.28
CA GLU A 237 15.03 20.86 -11.48
C GLU A 237 16.22 19.96 -11.21
N ASN A 238 16.80 20.04 -10.01
CA ASN A 238 17.96 19.24 -9.61
C ASN A 238 17.95 18.96 -8.10
N VAL A 239 18.44 17.77 -7.70
CA VAL A 239 18.59 17.35 -6.31
C VAL A 239 19.99 16.78 -6.11
N GLU A 240 20.80 17.45 -5.29
CA GLU A 240 22.10 16.97 -4.82
C GLU A 240 21.96 16.49 -3.38
N LEU A 241 21.98 15.20 -3.14
CA LEU A 241 21.90 14.62 -1.79
C LEU A 241 23.29 14.60 -1.15
N ILE A 242 23.47 15.40 -0.08
CA ILE A 242 24.71 15.49 0.70
C ILE A 242 24.74 14.42 1.79
N GLU A 243 23.62 14.28 2.54
CA GLU A 243 23.44 13.27 3.59
C GLU A 243 22.11 12.56 3.40
N PRO A 244 22.08 11.23 3.63
CA PRO A 244 23.19 10.35 3.97
C PRO A 244 24.16 10.12 2.79
N LYS A 245 25.45 9.87 3.10
CA LYS A 245 26.50 9.62 2.07
C LYS A 245 26.35 8.25 1.40
N GLU A 246 25.80 7.29 2.13
CA GLU A 246 25.56 5.92 1.68
C GLU A 246 24.11 5.53 1.93
N ASP A 247 23.67 4.42 1.38
CA ASP A 247 22.35 3.86 1.67
C ASP A 247 22.26 3.45 3.14
N VAL A 248 21.17 3.83 3.81
CA VAL A 248 20.96 3.48 5.23
C VAL A 248 20.36 2.09 5.30
N VAL A 249 21.18 1.15 5.82
CA VAL A 249 20.74 -0.22 6.07
C VAL A 249 20.08 -0.28 7.44
N VAL A 250 18.87 -0.81 7.47
CA VAL A 250 18.02 -0.94 8.67
C VAL A 250 17.80 -2.42 8.94
N LEU A 251 18.14 -2.88 10.14
CA LEU A 251 17.94 -4.29 10.52
C LEU A 251 16.45 -4.63 10.62
N GLY A 252 16.12 -5.92 10.58
CA GLY A 252 14.73 -6.37 10.54
C GLY A 252 13.86 -5.84 11.70
N ASN A 253 14.41 -5.77 12.89
CA ASN A 253 13.74 -5.26 14.10
C ASN A 253 13.91 -3.75 14.33
N GLU A 254 14.47 -3.02 13.36
CA GLU A 254 14.67 -1.58 13.42
C GLU A 254 13.70 -0.84 12.50
N CYS A 255 13.50 0.43 12.82
CA CYS A 255 12.71 1.36 12.04
C CYS A 255 13.48 2.66 11.79
N ALA A 256 13.52 3.10 10.54
CA ALA A 256 14.08 4.38 10.15
C ALA A 256 13.18 5.54 10.64
N VAL A 257 13.76 6.54 11.27
CA VAL A 257 13.10 7.76 11.73
C VAL A 257 13.89 8.97 11.28
N LEU A 258 13.19 9.99 10.78
CA LEU A 258 13.83 11.26 10.42
C LEU A 258 14.13 12.05 11.69
N SER A 259 15.41 12.26 11.95
CA SER A 259 15.88 13.17 13.00
C SER A 259 15.88 14.61 12.48
N TYR A 260 16.43 14.80 11.27
CA TYR A 260 16.59 16.13 10.69
C TYR A 260 16.41 16.10 9.15
N VAL A 261 15.74 17.13 8.62
CA VAL A 261 15.61 17.34 7.17
C VAL A 261 15.96 18.79 6.85
N LYS A 262 17.10 18.97 6.17
CA LYS A 262 17.57 20.28 5.69
C LYS A 262 17.59 20.31 4.17
N LEU A 263 16.93 21.31 3.61
CA LEU A 263 16.88 21.56 2.18
C LEU A 263 17.48 22.93 1.92
N ASP A 264 18.63 22.99 1.25
CA ASP A 264 19.28 24.24 0.83
C ASP A 264 18.99 24.51 -0.63
N ARG A 265 18.93 25.78 -1.03
CA ARG A 265 18.77 26.19 -2.43
C ARG A 265 20.14 26.36 -3.06
N ILE A 266 20.32 25.84 -4.27
CA ILE A 266 21.48 26.13 -5.13
C ILE A 266 21.29 27.49 -5.77
#